data_7bcfe45f3d5100123f36653a982130be
#
_entry.id   7bcfe45f3d5100123f36653a982130be
#
_cell.length_a   1.000
_cell.length_b   1.000
_cell.length_c   1.000
_cell.angle_alpha   90.00
_cell.angle_beta   90.00
_cell.angle_gamma   90.00
#
_symmetry.space_group_name_H-M   'P 1'
#
loop_
_entity.id
_entity.type
_entity.pdbx_description
1 polymer ?
#
loop_
_entity_poly.entity_id
_entity_poly.type
_entity_poly.pdbx_seq_one_letter_code
_entity_poly.pdbx_strand_id
1 'polypeptide(L)'
;MIEQKAPVISDGLRLDGAFFTDENVNNPDLPIVIVCSGFTGQKNIHPERYARALTAKGFTVFGFDYRGFGESEGIRERVILDEQVRDIANAVAVVKKRADEEGQGRKVVLAGWGMAGGLILDAYRVCQDAIDGLISMNGFYDAVRVQVAQRGEHGWKAFRQFMLEERTRLALGGEKQGIDPFEIYPLDPVSREYVFTELVKAPGYGVTSDLDFADSLINFKPEALLDERFADAPILIAHGAENDLHPVTEAKSLYAKYPGPKSLFLLPEGGHTEWMLDDDPKFIQFSGVIANWLSENFS
;
A
#
# COMPACT_ATOMS: atom_id res chain seq x y z
N MET A 1 -0.38 -18.40 -13.97
CA MET A 1 0.51 -17.28 -13.54
C MET A 1 1.89 -17.85 -13.24
N ILE A 2 2.94 -17.18 -13.71
CA ILE A 2 4.35 -17.52 -13.50
C ILE A 2 4.98 -16.45 -12.63
N GLU A 3 5.81 -16.86 -11.67
CA GLU A 3 6.59 -15.97 -10.82
C GLU A 3 8.06 -16.00 -11.26
N GLN A 4 8.61 -14.82 -11.56
CA GLN A 4 10.04 -14.63 -11.85
C GLN A 4 10.65 -13.77 -10.76
N LYS A 5 11.52 -14.35 -9.94
CA LYS A 5 12.21 -13.60 -8.87
C LYS A 5 13.06 -12.45 -9.42
N ALA A 6 12.93 -11.30 -8.78
CA ALA A 6 13.68 -10.09 -9.10
C ALA A 6 13.91 -9.29 -7.80
N PRO A 7 14.99 -9.56 -7.08
CA PRO A 7 15.26 -8.91 -5.80
C PRO A 7 15.50 -7.41 -5.97
N VAL A 8 15.12 -6.66 -4.95
CA VAL A 8 15.36 -5.22 -4.84
C VAL A 8 16.40 -4.97 -3.75
N ILE A 9 17.38 -4.11 -4.00
CA ILE A 9 18.29 -3.65 -2.95
C ILE A 9 17.81 -2.27 -2.46
N SER A 10 17.49 -2.20 -1.17
CA SER A 10 17.02 -0.97 -0.53
C SER A 10 17.83 -0.72 0.75
N ASP A 11 18.53 0.41 0.82
CA ASP A 11 19.44 0.78 1.93
C ASP A 11 20.43 -0.34 2.30
N GLY A 12 20.91 -1.12 1.29
CA GLY A 12 21.81 -2.26 1.48
C GLY A 12 21.13 -3.57 1.90
N LEU A 13 19.82 -3.57 2.13
CA LEU A 13 19.04 -4.76 2.41
C LEU A 13 18.51 -5.38 1.11
N ARG A 14 18.48 -6.72 1.03
CA ARG A 14 17.88 -7.45 -0.07
C ARG A 14 16.40 -7.71 0.24
N LEU A 15 15.53 -7.13 -0.59
CA LEU A 15 14.10 -7.36 -0.53
C LEU A 15 13.69 -8.45 -1.52
N ASP A 16 12.75 -9.32 -1.15
CA ASP A 16 12.23 -10.37 -2.00
C ASP A 16 11.13 -9.83 -2.91
N GLY A 17 11.47 -9.60 -4.17
CA GLY A 17 10.58 -9.13 -5.21
C GLY A 17 10.41 -10.13 -6.33
N ALA A 18 9.29 -10.06 -7.04
CA ALA A 18 9.00 -10.92 -8.17
C ALA A 18 8.10 -10.23 -9.21
N PHE A 19 8.35 -10.54 -10.48
CA PHE A 19 7.42 -10.29 -11.57
C PHE A 19 6.46 -11.47 -11.71
N PHE A 20 5.21 -11.17 -11.90
CA PHE A 20 4.14 -12.13 -12.18
C PHE A 20 3.60 -11.89 -13.58
N THR A 21 3.50 -12.96 -14.38
CA THR A 21 2.98 -12.94 -15.75
C THR A 21 2.11 -14.15 -16.01
N ASP A 22 1.33 -14.12 -17.09
CA ASP A 22 0.69 -15.30 -17.65
C ASP A 22 1.10 -15.43 -19.11
N GLU A 23 1.89 -16.46 -19.45
CA GLU A 23 2.47 -16.65 -20.79
C GLU A 23 1.43 -16.75 -21.90
N ASN A 24 0.19 -17.18 -21.58
CA ASN A 24 -0.86 -17.39 -22.58
C ASN A 24 -1.53 -16.10 -23.02
N VAL A 25 -1.49 -15.07 -22.16
CA VAL A 25 -2.24 -13.81 -22.39
C VAL A 25 -1.41 -12.55 -22.17
N ASN A 26 -0.12 -12.67 -21.78
CA ASN A 26 0.73 -11.52 -21.50
C ASN A 26 0.82 -10.58 -22.71
N ASN A 27 0.52 -9.31 -22.48
CA ASN A 27 0.58 -8.26 -23.51
C ASN A 27 1.63 -7.21 -23.14
N PRO A 28 2.74 -7.11 -23.91
CA PRO A 28 3.80 -6.14 -23.63
C PRO A 28 3.40 -4.68 -23.88
N ASP A 29 2.29 -4.43 -24.60
CA ASP A 29 1.77 -3.07 -24.81
C ASP A 29 1.05 -2.53 -23.55
N LEU A 30 0.65 -3.42 -22.63
CA LEU A 30 0.07 -3.04 -21.36
C LEU A 30 1.14 -2.64 -20.33
N PRO A 31 0.82 -1.75 -19.36
CA PRO A 31 1.79 -1.30 -18.37
C PRO A 31 2.25 -2.44 -17.45
N ILE A 32 3.42 -2.24 -16.82
CA ILE A 32 3.81 -3.02 -15.66
C ILE A 32 3.18 -2.36 -14.43
N VAL A 33 2.48 -3.13 -13.61
CA VAL A 33 1.82 -2.64 -12.40
C VAL A 33 2.61 -3.09 -11.17
N ILE A 34 3.18 -2.14 -10.44
CA ILE A 34 3.79 -2.40 -9.14
C ILE A 34 2.67 -2.39 -8.10
N VAL A 35 2.45 -3.49 -7.40
CA VAL A 35 1.45 -3.57 -6.33
C VAL A 35 2.14 -3.62 -4.98
N CYS A 36 1.94 -2.58 -4.18
CA CYS A 36 2.50 -2.43 -2.85
C CYS A 36 1.53 -2.95 -1.79
N SER A 37 2.04 -3.79 -0.89
CA SER A 37 1.28 -4.31 0.24
C SER A 37 0.95 -3.19 1.24
N GLY A 38 -0.12 -3.38 2.00
CA GLY A 38 -0.47 -2.51 3.12
C GLY A 38 0.39 -2.77 4.36
N PHE A 39 -0.22 -2.62 5.51
CA PHE A 39 0.41 -2.73 6.82
C PHE A 39 1.17 -4.04 7.08
N THR A 40 0.70 -5.16 6.51
CA THR A 40 1.30 -6.48 6.69
C THR A 40 2.57 -6.72 5.89
N GLY A 41 2.93 -5.83 4.99
CA GLY A 41 4.24 -5.78 4.34
C GLY A 41 4.60 -6.89 3.35
N GLN A 42 3.76 -7.91 3.15
CA GLN A 42 4.10 -9.14 2.41
C GLN A 42 3.50 -9.16 1.00
N LYS A 43 4.32 -9.62 0.01
CA LYS A 43 3.88 -9.77 -1.38
C LYS A 43 2.86 -10.87 -1.61
N ASN A 44 2.91 -11.94 -0.78
CA ASN A 44 2.02 -13.10 -0.88
C ASN A 44 0.60 -12.85 -0.34
N ILE A 45 0.29 -11.65 0.10
CA ILE A 45 -1.05 -11.27 0.58
C ILE A 45 -1.76 -10.48 -0.53
N HIS A 46 -1.73 -9.14 -0.49
CA HIS A 46 -2.44 -8.30 -1.45
C HIS A 46 -1.77 -8.26 -2.84
N PRO A 47 -0.44 -8.05 -2.96
CA PRO A 47 0.20 -8.02 -4.26
C PRO A 47 -0.03 -9.26 -5.11
N GLU A 48 0.12 -10.45 -4.54
CA GLU A 48 -0.10 -11.68 -5.27
C GLU A 48 -1.57 -11.89 -5.69
N ARG A 49 -2.52 -11.46 -4.86
CA ARG A 49 -3.94 -11.52 -5.20
C ARG A 49 -4.28 -10.63 -6.40
N TYR A 50 -3.80 -9.39 -6.41
CA TYR A 50 -3.92 -8.52 -7.58
C TYR A 50 -3.14 -9.05 -8.78
N ALA A 51 -1.98 -9.68 -8.54
CA ALA A 51 -1.22 -10.32 -9.61
C ALA A 51 -2.06 -11.41 -10.32
N ARG A 52 -2.73 -12.29 -9.56
CA ARG A 52 -3.63 -13.30 -10.17
C ARG A 52 -4.74 -12.66 -11.03
N ALA A 53 -5.37 -11.61 -10.51
CA ALA A 53 -6.47 -10.95 -11.21
C ALA A 53 -6.02 -10.19 -12.47
N LEU A 54 -4.87 -9.51 -12.42
CA LEU A 54 -4.38 -8.65 -13.51
C LEU A 54 -3.61 -9.45 -14.57
N THR A 55 -2.81 -10.46 -14.18
CA THR A 55 -2.08 -11.29 -15.15
C THR A 55 -3.04 -12.10 -16.02
N ALA A 56 -4.18 -12.54 -15.49
CA ALA A 56 -5.25 -13.18 -16.27
C ALA A 56 -5.85 -12.26 -17.35
N LYS A 57 -5.58 -10.95 -17.28
CA LYS A 57 -6.00 -9.93 -18.24
C LYS A 57 -4.83 -9.40 -19.10
N GLY A 58 -3.65 -10.02 -19.03
CA GLY A 58 -2.50 -9.73 -19.84
C GLY A 58 -1.49 -8.74 -19.25
N PHE A 59 -1.72 -8.20 -18.06
CA PHE A 59 -0.77 -7.30 -17.42
C PHE A 59 0.43 -8.07 -16.86
N THR A 60 1.59 -7.40 -16.79
CA THR A 60 2.69 -7.82 -15.93
C THR A 60 2.54 -7.12 -14.58
N VAL A 61 2.66 -7.86 -13.49
CA VAL A 61 2.59 -7.31 -12.13
C VAL A 61 3.91 -7.54 -11.42
N PHE A 62 4.35 -6.55 -10.65
CA PHE A 62 5.48 -6.67 -9.73
C PHE A 62 4.99 -6.54 -8.30
N GLY A 63 5.41 -7.44 -7.43
CA GLY A 63 5.19 -7.39 -5.97
C GLY A 63 6.47 -7.66 -5.22
N PHE A 64 6.57 -7.14 -4.02
CA PHE A 64 7.72 -7.36 -3.14
C PHE A 64 7.33 -7.37 -1.67
N ASP A 65 8.15 -8.01 -0.84
CA ASP A 65 8.06 -7.91 0.60
C ASP A 65 8.83 -6.67 1.06
N TYR A 66 8.23 -5.81 1.88
CA TYR A 66 8.96 -4.72 2.52
C TYR A 66 10.07 -5.27 3.43
N ARG A 67 11.06 -4.43 3.74
CA ARG A 67 12.11 -4.78 4.71
C ARG A 67 11.53 -5.37 5.99
N GLY A 68 12.10 -6.47 6.47
CA GLY A 68 11.67 -7.15 7.68
C GLY A 68 10.43 -8.04 7.52
N PHE A 69 9.81 -8.10 6.34
CA PHE A 69 8.65 -8.95 6.06
C PHE A 69 8.98 -10.08 5.08
N GLY A 70 8.16 -11.14 5.11
CA GLY A 70 8.30 -12.28 4.22
C GLY A 70 9.73 -12.82 4.17
N GLU A 71 10.31 -12.89 2.97
CA GLU A 71 11.68 -13.33 2.71
C GLU A 71 12.68 -12.15 2.60
N SER A 72 12.24 -10.91 2.85
CA SER A 72 13.11 -9.74 2.83
C SER A 72 13.98 -9.63 4.07
N GLU A 73 15.20 -9.10 3.89
CA GLU A 73 16.10 -8.76 4.97
C GLU A 73 15.58 -7.55 5.78
N GLY A 74 16.14 -7.33 6.94
CA GLY A 74 15.82 -6.21 7.84
C GLY A 74 15.36 -6.68 9.22
N ILE A 75 14.99 -5.73 10.06
CA ILE A 75 14.46 -6.03 11.40
C ILE A 75 13.07 -6.61 11.23
N ARG A 76 12.87 -7.84 11.71
CA ARG A 76 11.63 -8.61 11.51
C ARG A 76 10.40 -7.84 11.99
N GLU A 77 9.40 -7.79 11.11
CA GLU A 77 8.05 -7.28 11.39
C GLU A 77 7.98 -5.80 11.80
N ARG A 78 9.11 -5.08 11.70
CA ARG A 78 9.18 -3.65 12.03
C ARG A 78 8.57 -2.79 10.94
N VAL A 79 7.70 -1.86 11.33
CA VAL A 79 7.04 -0.91 10.43
C VAL A 79 7.55 0.50 10.70
N ILE A 80 8.19 1.10 9.69
CA ILE A 80 8.54 2.54 9.64
C ILE A 80 8.17 3.05 8.26
N LEU A 81 7.26 4.00 8.17
CA LEU A 81 6.64 4.39 6.90
C LEU A 81 7.65 5.03 5.94
N ASP A 82 8.57 5.85 6.44
CA ASP A 82 9.63 6.46 5.60
C ASP A 82 10.60 5.40 5.04
N GLU A 83 10.83 4.29 5.76
CA GLU A 83 11.60 3.17 5.26
C GLU A 83 10.86 2.43 4.15
N GLN A 84 9.55 2.21 4.32
CA GLN A 84 8.70 1.60 3.29
C GLN A 84 8.58 2.47 2.03
N VAL A 85 8.52 3.79 2.17
CA VAL A 85 8.58 4.72 1.01
C VAL A 85 9.87 4.53 0.22
N ARG A 86 11.03 4.37 0.88
CA ARG A 86 12.30 4.07 0.20
C ARG A 86 12.31 2.71 -0.47
N ASP A 87 11.70 1.70 0.17
CA ASP A 87 11.57 0.37 -0.42
C ASP A 87 10.74 0.41 -1.72
N ILE A 88 9.62 1.15 -1.71
CA ILE A 88 8.80 1.38 -2.91
C ILE A 88 9.62 2.08 -4.01
N ALA A 89 10.33 3.16 -3.68
CA ALA A 89 11.10 3.90 -4.67
C ALA A 89 12.22 3.04 -5.31
N ASN A 90 12.87 2.17 -4.53
CA ASN A 90 13.87 1.24 -5.04
C ASN A 90 13.24 0.09 -5.87
N ALA A 91 12.04 -0.37 -5.50
CA ALA A 91 11.26 -1.31 -6.32
C ALA A 91 10.88 -0.70 -7.67
N VAL A 92 10.45 0.56 -7.68
CA VAL A 92 10.18 1.33 -8.91
C VAL A 92 11.40 1.36 -9.83
N ALA A 93 12.59 1.59 -9.29
CA ALA A 93 13.83 1.62 -10.09
C ALA A 93 14.11 0.27 -10.78
N VAL A 94 13.87 -0.85 -10.09
CA VAL A 94 14.02 -2.20 -10.67
C VAL A 94 13.01 -2.43 -11.80
N VAL A 95 11.74 -2.03 -11.58
CA VAL A 95 10.68 -2.22 -12.58
C VAL A 95 10.89 -1.30 -13.77
N LYS A 96 11.28 -0.05 -13.57
CA LYS A 96 11.58 0.90 -14.63
C LYS A 96 12.72 0.40 -15.51
N LYS A 97 13.80 -0.12 -14.92
CA LYS A 97 14.89 -0.75 -15.67
C LYS A 97 14.39 -1.90 -16.54
N ARG A 98 13.52 -2.76 -16.02
CA ARG A 98 12.90 -3.85 -16.79
C ARG A 98 12.05 -3.32 -17.94
N ALA A 99 11.22 -2.31 -17.68
CA ALA A 99 10.38 -1.69 -18.70
C ALA A 99 11.20 -1.10 -19.85
N ASP A 100 12.34 -0.46 -19.54
CA ASP A 100 13.25 0.11 -20.52
C ASP A 100 13.99 -0.97 -21.35
N GLU A 101 14.34 -2.11 -20.72
CA GLU A 101 14.97 -3.26 -21.38
C GLU A 101 14.01 -4.00 -22.34
N GLU A 102 12.73 -4.08 -22.01
CA GLU A 102 11.70 -4.66 -22.87
C GLU A 102 11.39 -3.78 -24.09
N GLY A 103 11.80 -2.50 -24.06
CA GLY A 103 11.66 -1.55 -25.15
C GLY A 103 10.25 -0.97 -25.27
N GLN A 104 10.02 -0.20 -26.35
CA GLN A 104 8.72 0.40 -26.72
C GLN A 104 8.17 1.45 -25.74
N GLY A 105 8.95 1.90 -24.73
CA GLY A 105 8.49 2.91 -23.77
C GLY A 105 7.38 2.38 -22.85
N ARG A 106 7.48 1.10 -22.47
CA ARG A 106 6.49 0.44 -21.62
C ARG A 106 6.22 1.23 -20.35
N LYS A 107 4.96 1.49 -20.09
CA LYS A 107 4.50 2.29 -18.96
C LYS A 107 4.62 1.55 -17.62
N VAL A 108 4.82 2.30 -16.54
CA VAL A 108 4.90 1.78 -15.18
C VAL A 108 3.85 2.47 -14.32
N VAL A 109 2.97 1.69 -13.70
CA VAL A 109 1.92 2.19 -12.81
C VAL A 109 2.16 1.69 -11.39
N LEU A 110 2.10 2.60 -10.43
CA LEU A 110 2.32 2.30 -9.01
C LEU A 110 0.98 2.20 -8.29
N ALA A 111 0.68 1.02 -7.75
CA ALA A 111 -0.55 0.70 -7.04
C ALA A 111 -0.27 0.40 -5.56
N GLY A 112 -1.08 0.92 -4.64
CA GLY A 112 -0.94 0.68 -3.21
C GLY A 112 -2.26 0.33 -2.55
N TRP A 113 -2.23 -0.71 -1.70
CA TRP A 113 -3.37 -1.16 -0.91
C TRP A 113 -3.30 -0.67 0.53
N GLY A 114 -4.41 -0.23 1.09
CA GLY A 114 -4.52 0.17 2.49
C GLY A 114 -3.52 1.27 2.84
N MET A 115 -2.64 1.04 3.79
CA MET A 115 -1.57 1.99 4.15
C MET A 115 -0.73 2.39 2.94
N ALA A 116 -0.41 1.42 2.06
CA ALA A 116 0.35 1.73 0.86
C ALA A 116 -0.40 2.62 -0.13
N GLY A 117 -1.73 2.72 -0.06
CA GLY A 117 -2.49 3.69 -0.83
C GLY A 117 -2.06 5.14 -0.60
N GLY A 118 -1.58 5.44 0.61
CA GLY A 118 -0.94 6.72 0.92
C GLY A 118 0.57 6.72 0.65
N LEU A 119 1.31 5.61 0.98
CA LEU A 119 2.77 5.53 0.79
C LEU A 119 3.19 5.75 -0.67
N ILE A 120 2.39 5.32 -1.64
CA ILE A 120 2.69 5.52 -3.06
C ILE A 120 2.73 7.00 -3.46
N LEU A 121 2.00 7.88 -2.76
CA LEU A 121 2.06 9.32 -3.02
C LEU A 121 3.42 9.89 -2.58
N ASP A 122 3.91 9.50 -1.40
CA ASP A 122 5.22 9.92 -0.94
C ASP A 122 6.35 9.31 -1.79
N ALA A 123 6.23 8.03 -2.19
CA ALA A 123 7.18 7.38 -3.09
C ALA A 123 7.19 8.05 -4.47
N TYR A 124 6.04 8.42 -5.03
CA TYR A 124 5.94 9.12 -6.30
C TYR A 124 6.76 10.41 -6.31
N ARG A 125 6.72 11.19 -5.23
CA ARG A 125 7.51 12.43 -5.11
C ARG A 125 9.02 12.21 -5.24
N VAL A 126 9.49 11.00 -4.93
CA VAL A 126 10.91 10.61 -5.00
C VAL A 126 11.29 10.09 -6.38
N CYS A 127 10.36 9.40 -7.06
CA CYS A 127 10.65 8.67 -8.31
C CYS A 127 9.63 8.99 -9.44
N GLN A 128 9.07 10.20 -9.47
CA GLN A 128 8.03 10.63 -10.42
C GLN A 128 8.37 10.35 -11.88
N ASP A 129 9.63 10.57 -12.29
CA ASP A 129 10.07 10.40 -13.68
C ASP A 129 10.06 8.92 -14.15
N ALA A 130 9.86 7.98 -13.23
CA ALA A 130 9.79 6.55 -13.50
C ALA A 130 8.37 5.99 -13.47
N ILE A 131 7.36 6.81 -13.15
CA ILE A 131 5.96 6.40 -12.91
C ILE A 131 5.03 7.17 -13.83
N ASP A 132 4.22 6.45 -14.58
CA ASP A 132 3.25 7.02 -15.53
C ASP A 132 1.85 7.22 -14.92
N GLY A 133 1.52 6.53 -13.83
CA GLY A 133 0.24 6.68 -13.16
C GLY A 133 0.17 6.00 -11.79
N LEU A 134 -0.89 6.31 -11.04
CA LEU A 134 -1.08 5.87 -9.66
C LEU A 134 -2.43 5.19 -9.46
N ILE A 135 -2.47 4.16 -8.59
CA ILE A 135 -3.71 3.53 -8.15
C ILE A 135 -3.68 3.44 -6.62
N SER A 136 -4.52 4.21 -5.96
CA SER A 136 -4.68 4.15 -4.51
C SER A 136 -5.93 3.37 -4.14
N MET A 137 -5.74 2.25 -3.43
CA MET A 137 -6.80 1.30 -3.10
C MET A 137 -7.04 1.27 -1.58
N ASN A 138 -8.24 1.61 -1.14
CA ASN A 138 -8.62 1.64 0.28
C ASN A 138 -7.60 2.38 1.17
N GLY A 139 -7.00 3.45 0.64
CA GLY A 139 -5.95 4.21 1.29
C GLY A 139 -6.46 5.20 2.34
N PHE A 140 -5.50 5.77 3.08
CA PHE A 140 -5.71 6.96 3.89
C PHE A 140 -4.58 7.96 3.66
N TYR A 141 -4.83 9.25 3.91
CA TYR A 141 -3.97 10.32 3.45
C TYR A 141 -3.71 11.41 4.50
N ASP A 142 -4.33 11.29 5.67
CA ASP A 142 -4.01 12.02 6.91
C ASP A 142 -4.22 11.08 8.10
N ALA A 143 -3.13 10.54 8.63
CA ALA A 143 -3.18 9.57 9.71
C ALA A 143 -3.82 10.13 10.99
N VAL A 144 -3.65 11.41 11.28
CA VAL A 144 -4.29 12.02 12.46
C VAL A 144 -5.81 12.06 12.29
N ARG A 145 -6.29 12.40 11.09
CA ARG A 145 -7.73 12.40 10.80
C ARG A 145 -8.33 10.99 10.97
N VAL A 146 -7.66 9.97 10.46
CA VAL A 146 -8.09 8.56 10.63
C VAL A 146 -8.05 8.13 12.11
N GLN A 147 -6.98 8.45 12.82
CA GLN A 147 -6.85 8.12 14.24
C GLN A 147 -7.94 8.78 15.09
N VAL A 148 -8.31 10.02 14.78
CA VAL A 148 -9.42 10.71 15.46
C VAL A 148 -10.77 10.07 15.11
N ALA A 149 -10.98 9.70 13.84
CA ALA A 149 -12.20 9.01 13.41
C ALA A 149 -12.38 7.65 14.11
N GLN A 150 -11.31 6.87 14.23
CA GLN A 150 -11.33 5.54 14.84
C GLN A 150 -11.46 5.59 16.37
N ARG A 151 -10.76 6.51 17.04
CA ARG A 151 -10.65 6.56 18.50
C ARG A 151 -11.65 7.51 19.17
N GLY A 152 -12.21 8.44 18.39
CA GLY A 152 -12.85 9.64 18.91
C GLY A 152 -11.85 10.60 19.57
N GLU A 153 -12.28 11.84 19.82
CA GLU A 153 -11.44 12.89 20.42
C GLU A 153 -10.81 12.48 21.76
N HIS A 154 -11.59 11.81 22.61
CA HIS A 154 -11.11 11.37 23.91
C HIS A 154 -10.05 10.28 23.79
N GLY A 155 -10.28 9.25 22.97
CA GLY A 155 -9.32 8.17 22.72
C GLY A 155 -8.06 8.66 22.04
N TRP A 156 -8.16 9.61 21.12
CA TRP A 156 -7.00 10.26 20.50
C TRP A 156 -6.14 10.99 21.52
N LYS A 157 -6.77 11.75 22.43
CA LYS A 157 -6.05 12.45 23.51
C LYS A 157 -5.34 11.45 24.43
N ALA A 158 -6.00 10.36 24.81
CA ALA A 158 -5.41 9.31 25.64
C ALA A 158 -4.22 8.63 24.95
N PHE A 159 -4.33 8.33 23.64
CA PHE A 159 -3.24 7.76 22.85
C PHE A 159 -2.02 8.69 22.78
N ARG A 160 -2.22 9.98 22.55
CA ARG A 160 -1.12 10.96 22.57
C ARG A 160 -0.44 11.05 23.95
N GLN A 161 -1.21 10.96 25.01
CA GLN A 161 -0.66 10.93 26.37
C GLN A 161 0.17 9.67 26.62
N PHE A 162 -0.33 8.51 26.21
CA PHE A 162 0.41 7.25 26.24
C PHE A 162 1.76 7.34 25.49
N MET A 163 1.76 7.90 24.28
CA MET A 163 3.01 8.10 23.53
C MET A 163 4.01 9.01 24.25
N LEU A 164 3.53 10.07 24.90
CA LEU A 164 4.39 10.96 25.68
C LEU A 164 4.99 10.27 26.92
N GLU A 165 4.18 9.46 27.59
CA GLU A 165 4.62 8.68 28.77
C GLU A 165 5.69 7.65 28.36
N GLU A 166 5.46 6.92 27.28
CA GLU A 166 6.40 5.94 26.76
C GLU A 166 7.72 6.61 26.30
N ARG A 167 7.63 7.74 25.61
CA ARG A 167 8.81 8.54 25.23
C ARG A 167 9.60 9.00 26.46
N THR A 168 8.89 9.46 27.50
CA THR A 168 9.53 9.89 28.74
C THR A 168 10.21 8.72 29.43
N ARG A 169 9.55 7.57 29.49
CA ARG A 169 10.11 6.34 30.07
C ARG A 169 11.42 5.93 29.38
N LEU A 170 11.41 5.93 28.03
CA LEU A 170 12.60 5.61 27.23
C LEU A 170 13.74 6.65 27.42
N ALA A 171 13.40 7.95 27.42
CA ALA A 171 14.36 9.02 27.63
C ALA A 171 15.04 8.96 29.01
N LEU A 172 14.37 8.39 30.00
CA LEU A 172 14.93 8.17 31.34
C LEU A 172 15.69 6.84 31.50
N GLY A 173 15.95 6.13 30.38
CA GLY A 173 16.74 4.90 30.37
C GLY A 173 15.91 3.63 30.53
N GLY A 174 14.59 3.68 30.35
CA GLY A 174 13.74 2.50 30.26
C GLY A 174 14.06 1.66 29.02
N GLU A 175 13.90 0.35 29.12
CA GLU A 175 14.10 -0.56 28.00
C GLU A 175 13.02 -0.38 26.94
N LYS A 176 13.40 -0.50 25.65
CA LYS A 176 12.44 -0.50 24.53
C LYS A 176 11.52 -1.72 24.63
N GLN A 177 10.22 -1.48 24.64
CA GLN A 177 9.20 -2.52 24.71
C GLN A 177 8.38 -2.53 23.43
N GLY A 178 7.92 -3.73 23.03
CA GLY A 178 6.93 -3.87 21.97
C GLY A 178 5.57 -3.34 22.44
N ILE A 179 4.86 -2.71 21.52
CA ILE A 179 3.48 -2.24 21.67
C ILE A 179 2.63 -3.08 20.73
N ASP A 180 1.45 -3.51 21.14
CA ASP A 180 0.52 -4.19 20.21
C ASP A 180 0.28 -3.27 19.00
N PRO A 181 0.58 -3.71 17.77
CA PRO A 181 0.39 -2.90 16.58
C PRO A 181 -1.05 -2.36 16.45
N PHE A 182 -2.03 -3.09 16.94
CA PHE A 182 -3.44 -2.68 16.90
C PHE A 182 -3.83 -1.71 18.01
N GLU A 183 -2.97 -1.47 18.99
CA GLU A 183 -3.09 -0.32 19.88
C GLU A 183 -2.62 0.97 19.18
N ILE A 184 -1.63 0.88 18.28
CA ILE A 184 -1.15 2.01 17.48
C ILE A 184 -2.06 2.24 16.27
N TYR A 185 -2.47 1.18 15.60
CA TYR A 185 -3.30 1.19 14.41
C TYR A 185 -4.56 0.34 14.62
N PRO A 186 -5.60 0.91 15.29
CA PRO A 186 -6.81 0.17 15.61
C PRO A 186 -7.52 -0.35 14.37
N LEU A 187 -8.00 -1.57 14.45
CA LEU A 187 -8.83 -2.19 13.42
C LEU A 187 -10.31 -2.05 13.79
N ASP A 188 -11.15 -1.80 12.79
CA ASP A 188 -12.59 -2.00 12.92
C ASP A 188 -12.91 -3.49 13.14
N PRO A 189 -14.11 -3.85 13.63
CA PRO A 189 -14.43 -5.24 13.98
C PRO A 189 -14.32 -6.20 12.81
N VAL A 190 -14.70 -5.79 11.58
CA VAL A 190 -14.70 -6.64 10.38
C VAL A 190 -13.26 -6.86 9.90
N SER A 191 -12.47 -5.80 9.82
CA SER A 191 -11.04 -5.90 9.48
C SER A 191 -10.27 -6.73 10.52
N ARG A 192 -10.62 -6.61 11.80
CA ARG A 192 -10.03 -7.41 12.87
C ARG A 192 -10.32 -8.90 12.67
N GLU A 193 -11.57 -9.26 12.41
CA GLU A 193 -11.94 -10.65 12.12
C GLU A 193 -11.14 -11.19 10.93
N TYR A 194 -11.09 -10.46 9.81
CA TYR A 194 -10.34 -10.85 8.63
C TYR A 194 -8.85 -11.06 8.93
N VAL A 195 -8.20 -10.15 9.66
CA VAL A 195 -6.80 -10.28 10.06
C VAL A 195 -6.57 -11.57 10.84
N PHE A 196 -7.39 -11.85 11.86
CA PHE A 196 -7.19 -12.99 12.75
C PHE A 196 -7.72 -14.32 12.21
N THR A 197 -8.52 -14.33 11.15
CA THR A 197 -9.01 -15.56 10.52
C THR A 197 -8.32 -15.88 9.20
N GLU A 198 -7.92 -14.87 8.43
CA GLU A 198 -7.37 -15.05 7.09
C GLU A 198 -5.89 -14.65 6.99
N LEU A 199 -5.51 -13.44 7.40
CA LEU A 199 -4.14 -12.98 7.21
C LEU A 199 -3.12 -13.72 8.06
N VAL A 200 -3.49 -14.13 9.28
CA VAL A 200 -2.60 -14.93 10.15
C VAL A 200 -2.23 -16.30 9.57
N LYS A 201 -2.97 -16.78 8.54
CA LYS A 201 -2.65 -18.01 7.82
C LYS A 201 -1.50 -17.84 6.81
N ALA A 202 -1.21 -16.60 6.42
CA ALA A 202 -0.14 -16.34 5.46
C ALA A 202 1.22 -16.71 6.07
N PRO A 203 2.06 -17.49 5.37
CA PRO A 203 3.39 -17.84 5.86
C PRO A 203 4.20 -16.58 6.17
N GLY A 204 4.81 -16.53 7.35
CA GLY A 204 5.62 -15.40 7.79
C GLY A 204 4.79 -14.16 8.22
N TYR A 205 3.46 -14.30 8.37
CA TYR A 205 2.66 -13.22 8.93
C TYR A 205 3.11 -12.89 10.35
N GLY A 206 3.31 -11.60 10.60
CA GLY A 206 3.61 -11.04 11.89
C GLY A 206 3.76 -9.53 11.76
N VAL A 207 3.48 -8.81 12.82
CA VAL A 207 3.74 -7.37 12.92
C VAL A 207 4.15 -7.08 14.35
N THR A 208 5.34 -6.51 14.52
CA THR A 208 5.78 -5.93 15.78
C THR A 208 5.82 -4.42 15.66
N SER A 209 5.53 -3.74 16.72
CA SER A 209 5.54 -2.28 16.74
C SER A 209 6.04 -1.74 18.06
N ASP A 210 6.44 -0.50 18.01
CA ASP A 210 6.95 0.26 19.13
C ASP A 210 6.62 1.75 18.93
N LEU A 211 7.22 2.60 19.76
CA LEU A 211 7.02 4.04 19.66
C LEU A 211 7.46 4.61 18.29
N ASP A 212 8.48 4.01 17.64
CA ASP A 212 8.95 4.49 16.32
C ASP A 212 7.86 4.34 15.25
N PHE A 213 7.09 3.25 15.30
CA PHE A 213 5.93 3.09 14.40
C PHE A 213 4.86 4.13 14.69
N ALA A 214 4.53 4.35 15.97
CA ALA A 214 3.54 5.35 16.34
C ALA A 214 3.96 6.77 15.88
N ASP A 215 5.23 7.13 16.04
CA ASP A 215 5.79 8.40 15.57
C ASP A 215 5.72 8.52 14.04
N SER A 216 6.12 7.48 13.34
CA SER A 216 6.07 7.42 11.89
C SER A 216 4.63 7.59 11.38
N LEU A 217 3.67 6.89 12.02
CA LEU A 217 2.26 6.94 11.63
C LEU A 217 1.64 8.31 11.84
N ILE A 218 1.80 8.95 13.00
CA ILE A 218 1.14 10.26 13.27
C ILE A 218 1.67 11.40 12.41
N ASN A 219 2.88 11.24 11.85
CA ASN A 219 3.47 12.20 10.92
C ASN A 219 3.07 11.94 9.47
N PHE A 220 2.42 10.84 9.18
CA PHE A 220 2.06 10.42 7.84
C PHE A 220 0.84 11.21 7.30
N LYS A 221 1.09 12.13 6.39
CA LYS A 221 0.09 13.05 5.80
C LYS A 221 0.36 13.30 4.32
N PRO A 222 0.37 12.28 3.47
CA PRO A 222 0.75 12.43 2.06
C PRO A 222 -0.12 13.41 1.29
N GLU A 223 -1.40 13.58 1.62
CA GLU A 223 -2.24 14.58 0.91
C GLU A 223 -1.83 16.03 1.20
N ALA A 224 -1.14 16.31 2.29
CA ALA A 224 -0.62 17.64 2.59
C ALA A 224 0.64 17.99 1.78
N LEU A 225 1.22 16.98 1.09
CA LEU A 225 2.43 17.10 0.30
C LEU A 225 2.16 17.09 -1.22
N LEU A 226 0.89 17.13 -1.62
CA LEU A 226 0.50 17.23 -3.03
C LEU A 226 0.89 18.61 -3.58
N ASP A 227 1.56 18.61 -4.73
CA ASP A 227 2.02 19.81 -5.43
C ASP A 227 1.99 19.62 -6.96
N GLU A 228 2.61 20.53 -7.71
CA GLU A 228 2.65 20.48 -9.19
C GLU A 228 3.26 19.23 -9.78
N ARG A 229 4.07 18.46 -9.04
CA ARG A 229 4.64 17.18 -9.51
C ARG A 229 3.58 16.16 -9.87
N PHE A 230 2.39 16.26 -9.27
CA PHE A 230 1.27 15.36 -9.54
C PHE A 230 0.37 15.83 -10.69
N ALA A 231 0.62 17.00 -11.28
CA ALA A 231 -0.29 17.60 -12.27
C ALA A 231 -0.50 16.75 -13.53
N ASP A 232 0.54 16.01 -13.95
CA ASP A 232 0.51 15.18 -15.15
C ASP A 232 0.33 13.68 -14.83
N ALA A 233 0.28 13.28 -13.57
CA ALA A 233 0.12 11.88 -13.18
C ALA A 233 -1.36 11.52 -13.00
N PRO A 234 -1.95 10.68 -13.87
CA PRO A 234 -3.30 10.20 -13.65
C PRO A 234 -3.37 9.29 -12.42
N ILE A 235 -4.42 9.43 -11.63
CA ILE A 235 -4.69 8.57 -10.47
C ILE A 235 -6.08 7.94 -10.53
N LEU A 236 -6.15 6.64 -10.22
CA LEU A 236 -7.38 5.98 -9.80
C LEU A 236 -7.41 5.88 -8.28
N ILE A 237 -8.45 6.45 -7.67
CA ILE A 237 -8.75 6.27 -6.25
C ILE A 237 -9.90 5.28 -6.17
N ALA A 238 -9.62 4.06 -5.72
CA ALA A 238 -10.61 2.99 -5.61
C ALA A 238 -10.82 2.64 -4.12
N HIS A 239 -12.07 2.70 -3.65
CA HIS A 239 -12.34 2.64 -2.21
C HIS A 239 -13.67 1.97 -1.90
N GLY A 240 -13.74 1.24 -0.79
CA GLY A 240 -15.01 0.71 -0.27
C GLY A 240 -15.90 1.84 0.25
N ALA A 241 -17.17 1.86 -0.17
CA ALA A 241 -18.09 2.91 0.25
C ALA A 241 -18.44 2.85 1.74
N GLU A 242 -18.33 1.66 2.34
CA GLU A 242 -18.60 1.37 3.76
C GLU A 242 -17.33 0.97 4.53
N ASN A 243 -16.19 1.51 4.11
CA ASN A 243 -14.91 1.25 4.75
C ASN A 243 -14.82 2.01 6.10
N ASP A 244 -14.91 1.27 7.19
CA ASP A 244 -14.83 1.82 8.55
C ASP A 244 -13.38 1.96 9.04
N LEU A 245 -12.45 1.16 8.51
CA LEU A 245 -11.03 1.27 8.87
C LEU A 245 -10.41 2.55 8.32
N HIS A 246 -10.63 2.81 7.04
CA HIS A 246 -10.27 4.07 6.39
C HIS A 246 -11.55 4.71 5.85
N PRO A 247 -12.14 5.66 6.58
CA PRO A 247 -13.43 6.23 6.17
C PRO A 247 -13.41 6.76 4.74
N VAL A 248 -14.51 6.58 4.00
CA VAL A 248 -14.67 7.03 2.60
C VAL A 248 -14.36 8.52 2.40
N THR A 249 -14.39 9.30 3.48
CA THR A 249 -13.97 10.72 3.50
C THR A 249 -12.50 10.87 3.15
N GLU A 250 -11.64 9.87 3.37
CA GLU A 250 -10.24 9.86 2.96
C GLU A 250 -10.14 9.88 1.43
N ALA A 251 -10.83 8.96 0.75
CA ALA A 251 -10.86 8.91 -0.72
C ALA A 251 -11.43 10.19 -1.33
N LYS A 252 -12.51 10.74 -0.74
CA LYS A 252 -13.11 12.01 -1.19
C LYS A 252 -12.18 13.20 -0.95
N SER A 253 -11.44 13.23 0.16
CA SER A 253 -10.45 14.28 0.45
C SER A 253 -9.31 14.26 -0.55
N LEU A 254 -8.71 13.09 -0.81
CA LEU A 254 -7.67 12.96 -1.82
C LEU A 254 -8.19 13.36 -3.20
N TYR A 255 -9.36 12.86 -3.61
CA TYR A 255 -9.97 13.22 -4.89
C TYR A 255 -10.15 14.73 -5.04
N ALA A 256 -10.61 15.42 -3.99
CA ALA A 256 -10.80 16.88 -4.04
C ALA A 256 -9.48 17.64 -4.19
N LYS A 257 -8.41 17.19 -3.55
CA LYS A 257 -7.12 17.89 -3.47
C LYS A 257 -6.11 17.50 -4.55
N TYR A 258 -6.26 16.33 -5.16
CA TYR A 258 -5.32 15.85 -6.17
C TYR A 258 -5.31 16.79 -7.39
N PRO A 259 -4.14 17.30 -7.82
CA PRO A 259 -4.08 18.34 -8.86
C PRO A 259 -4.18 17.80 -10.29
N GLY A 260 -3.78 16.54 -10.52
CA GLY A 260 -3.74 15.90 -11.84
C GLY A 260 -5.05 15.26 -12.29
N PRO A 261 -5.03 14.54 -13.43
CA PRO A 261 -6.14 13.74 -13.89
C PRO A 261 -6.50 12.68 -12.84
N LYS A 262 -7.79 12.53 -12.54
CA LYS A 262 -8.23 11.70 -11.42
C LYS A 262 -9.56 11.01 -11.68
N SER A 263 -9.65 9.76 -11.24
CA SER A 263 -10.87 8.96 -11.24
C SER A 263 -11.17 8.48 -9.82
N LEU A 264 -12.44 8.46 -9.45
CA LEU A 264 -12.89 7.93 -8.17
C LEU A 264 -13.86 6.78 -8.41
N PHE A 265 -13.54 5.61 -7.88
CA PHE A 265 -14.44 4.48 -7.82
C PHE A 265 -14.75 4.13 -6.37
N LEU A 266 -16.03 4.12 -6.03
CA LEU A 266 -16.50 3.68 -4.72
C LEU A 266 -17.23 2.34 -4.89
N LEU A 267 -16.68 1.27 -4.29
CA LEU A 267 -17.28 -0.06 -4.31
C LEU A 267 -18.53 -0.06 -3.41
N PRO A 268 -19.72 -0.24 -3.95
CA PRO A 268 -20.94 -0.29 -3.14
C PRO A 268 -20.88 -1.42 -2.12
N GLU A 269 -21.36 -1.19 -0.90
CA GLU A 269 -21.37 -2.17 0.19
C GLU A 269 -20.00 -2.81 0.47
N GLY A 270 -18.91 -2.19 0.01
CA GLY A 270 -17.54 -2.64 0.27
C GLY A 270 -16.98 -1.99 1.53
N GLY A 271 -16.51 -2.79 2.47
CA GLY A 271 -15.72 -2.34 3.61
C GLY A 271 -14.23 -2.24 3.26
N HIS A 272 -13.35 -2.63 4.21
CA HIS A 272 -11.90 -2.53 3.98
C HIS A 272 -11.32 -3.79 3.30
N THR A 273 -11.49 -4.98 3.89
CA THR A 273 -10.76 -6.20 3.47
C THR A 273 -11.63 -7.45 3.34
N GLU A 274 -12.83 -7.50 3.89
CA GLU A 274 -13.66 -8.70 4.02
C GLU A 274 -14.02 -9.35 2.68
N TRP A 275 -14.05 -8.56 1.61
CA TRP A 275 -14.31 -8.99 0.23
C TRP A 275 -13.04 -9.35 -0.57
N MET A 276 -11.87 -9.30 0.05
CA MET A 276 -10.58 -9.58 -0.59
C MET A 276 -10.34 -11.09 -0.74
N LEU A 277 -11.25 -11.79 -1.42
CA LEU A 277 -11.14 -13.20 -1.80
C LEU A 277 -11.23 -13.32 -3.33
N ASP A 278 -10.47 -14.22 -3.94
CA ASP A 278 -10.31 -14.30 -5.40
C ASP A 278 -11.64 -14.54 -6.15
N ASP A 279 -12.58 -15.23 -5.53
CA ASP A 279 -13.91 -15.56 -6.05
C ASP A 279 -15.04 -14.64 -5.55
N ASP A 280 -14.72 -13.65 -4.70
CA ASP A 280 -15.70 -12.68 -4.22
C ASP A 280 -16.13 -11.74 -5.36
N PRO A 281 -17.44 -11.59 -5.63
CA PRO A 281 -17.93 -10.69 -6.68
C PRO A 281 -17.47 -9.25 -6.55
N LYS A 282 -17.27 -8.74 -5.32
CA LYS A 282 -16.76 -7.39 -5.06
C LYS A 282 -15.31 -7.27 -5.46
N PHE A 283 -14.47 -8.29 -5.18
CA PHE A 283 -13.07 -8.31 -5.62
C PHE A 283 -12.97 -8.39 -7.14
N ILE A 284 -13.80 -9.23 -7.78
CA ILE A 284 -13.86 -9.35 -9.25
C ILE A 284 -14.26 -8.00 -9.88
N GLN A 285 -15.27 -7.31 -9.32
CA GLN A 285 -15.67 -5.98 -9.78
C GLN A 285 -14.56 -4.96 -9.59
N PHE A 286 -13.95 -4.92 -8.40
CA PHE A 286 -12.91 -3.96 -8.03
C PHE A 286 -11.66 -4.10 -8.93
N SER A 287 -11.16 -5.33 -9.08
CA SER A 287 -10.02 -5.63 -9.95
C SER A 287 -10.34 -5.43 -11.43
N GLY A 288 -11.61 -5.61 -11.83
CA GLY A 288 -12.10 -5.31 -13.17
C GLY A 288 -12.04 -3.82 -13.49
N VAL A 289 -12.47 -2.96 -12.56
CA VAL A 289 -12.37 -1.49 -12.71
C VAL A 289 -10.91 -1.05 -12.84
N ILE A 290 -10.02 -1.62 -12.03
CA ILE A 290 -8.58 -1.33 -12.11
C ILE A 290 -8.03 -1.70 -13.49
N ALA A 291 -8.32 -2.91 -13.98
CA ALA A 291 -7.82 -3.36 -15.27
C ALA A 291 -8.35 -2.51 -16.44
N ASN A 292 -9.62 -2.11 -16.40
CA ASN A 292 -10.20 -1.23 -17.41
C ASN A 292 -9.54 0.15 -17.39
N TRP A 293 -9.37 0.76 -16.21
CA TRP A 293 -8.71 2.04 -16.09
C TRP A 293 -7.25 2.00 -16.58
N LEU A 294 -6.52 0.92 -16.29
CA LEU A 294 -5.16 0.71 -16.79
C LEU A 294 -5.13 0.65 -18.32
N SER A 295 -6.05 -0.10 -18.92
CA SER A 295 -6.14 -0.22 -20.38
C SER A 295 -6.53 1.09 -21.07
N GLU A 296 -7.46 1.85 -20.47
CA GLU A 296 -7.93 3.13 -21.03
C GLU A 296 -6.87 4.24 -21.00
N ASN A 297 -5.95 4.21 -20.03
CA ASN A 297 -4.98 5.29 -19.83
C ASN A 297 -3.57 4.96 -20.33
N PHE A 298 -3.22 3.66 -20.52
CA PHE A 298 -1.83 3.25 -20.77
C PHE A 298 -1.65 2.18 -21.85
N SER A 299 -2.67 1.91 -22.70
CA SER A 299 -2.56 1.00 -23.85
C SER A 299 -2.12 1.75 -25.10
#